data_eb077361c34ea8dca295e8dc17bd3d2c
#
_entry.id   eb077361c34ea8dca295e8dc17bd3d2c
#
_cell.length_a   1.000
_cell.length_b   1.000
_cell.length_c   1.000
_cell.angle_alpha   90.00
_cell.angle_beta   90.00
_cell.angle_gamma   90.00
#
_symmetry.space_group_name_H-M   'P 1'
#
loop_
_entity.id
_entity.type
_entity.pdbx_description
1 polymer ?
#
loop_
_entity_poly.entity_id
_entity_poly.type
_entity_poly.pdbx_seq_one_letter_code
_entity_poly.pdbx_strand_id
1 'polypeptide(L)'
;KNLIIFLKGVVKLQQIKMFNFEEYNKIRKNIEISGKKTEIVAISKNHLLEDVERAILCGLEIFGENKVQEAKSKFEDIKEKNKKIKLHLTGPLQTNKINHALRLFDVFHTLDREKLLKEFSKHPEIIEKKSFFVQLNTGKEITKSGIFPEDLKGFLALCKSYGINNIEGLMCIPPINESPKKHFQIISKLTKEFGLGRPSIGM
;
A
#
# COMPACT_ATOMS: atom_id res chain seq x y z
N LYS A 1 -10.97 -11.65 8.46
CA LYS A 1 -10.70 -10.35 7.80
C LYS A 1 -9.24 -10.28 7.40
N ASN A 2 -8.98 -9.96 6.16
CA ASN A 2 -7.63 -9.93 5.60
C ASN A 2 -6.89 -8.67 6.09
N LEU A 3 -5.67 -8.83 6.58
CA LEU A 3 -4.76 -7.77 7.01
C LEU A 3 -3.62 -7.66 5.99
N ILE A 4 -3.26 -6.44 5.59
CA ILE A 4 -2.06 -6.18 4.78
C ILE A 4 -0.97 -5.63 5.70
N ILE A 5 0.21 -6.26 5.67
CA ILE A 5 1.39 -5.85 6.43
C ILE A 5 2.50 -5.42 5.46
N PHE A 6 3.05 -4.24 5.67
CA PHE A 6 4.26 -3.78 5.00
C PHE A 6 5.49 -4.18 5.80
N LEU A 7 6.40 -4.91 5.16
CA LEU A 7 7.68 -5.23 5.76
C LEU A 7 8.75 -4.28 5.23
N LYS A 8 9.38 -3.54 6.15
CA LYS A 8 10.61 -2.81 5.87
C LYS A 8 11.79 -3.62 6.37
N GLY A 9 12.82 -3.75 5.54
CA GLY A 9 14.12 -4.26 6.00
C GLY A 9 14.76 -3.29 7.00
N VAL A 10 15.21 -3.80 8.13
CA VAL A 10 16.00 -3.06 9.12
C VAL A 10 17.39 -2.81 8.54
N VAL A 11 17.83 -1.55 8.55
CA VAL A 11 19.12 -1.15 7.99
C VAL A 11 20.07 -0.66 9.08
N LYS A 12 21.23 -1.28 9.21
CA LYS A 12 22.51 -0.60 9.47
C LYS A 12 23.64 -1.38 8.81
N LEU A 13 24.55 -0.62 8.15
CA LEU A 13 25.80 -1.01 7.50
C LEU A 13 25.71 -1.50 6.03
N GLN A 14 26.62 -0.93 5.24
CA GLN A 14 26.94 -1.15 3.83
C GLN A 14 27.15 -2.64 3.44
N GLN A 15 26.11 -3.46 3.58
CA GLN A 15 26.04 -4.76 2.97
C GLN A 15 24.92 -4.70 1.93
N ILE A 16 25.16 -5.22 0.75
CA ILE A 16 24.19 -5.46 -0.29
C ILE A 16 22.97 -6.09 0.38
N LYS A 17 21.87 -5.36 0.44
CA LYS A 17 20.63 -5.81 1.09
C LYS A 17 19.91 -6.82 0.19
N MET A 18 20.40 -8.04 0.21
CA MET A 18 19.74 -9.13 -0.51
C MET A 18 18.39 -9.46 0.14
N PHE A 19 17.43 -9.89 -0.69
CA PHE A 19 16.17 -10.42 -0.20
C PHE A 19 16.40 -11.57 0.80
N ASN A 20 15.91 -11.42 2.02
CA ASN A 20 16.07 -12.41 3.08
C ASN A 20 14.91 -13.41 3.08
N PHE A 21 15.11 -14.52 2.36
CA PHE A 21 14.12 -15.57 2.22
C PHE A 21 13.79 -16.28 3.55
N GLU A 22 14.74 -16.41 4.46
CA GLU A 22 14.51 -17.06 5.76
C GLU A 22 13.55 -16.24 6.63
N GLU A 23 13.77 -14.91 6.72
CA GLU A 23 12.87 -14.02 7.46
C GLU A 23 11.50 -13.95 6.82
N TYR A 24 11.42 -13.93 5.50
CA TYR A 24 10.14 -14.02 4.80
C TYR A 24 9.37 -15.29 5.15
N ASN A 25 10.04 -16.43 5.16
CA ASN A 25 9.41 -17.71 5.52
C ASN A 25 8.96 -17.77 6.97
N LYS A 26 9.73 -17.21 7.91
CA LYS A 26 9.30 -17.09 9.31
C LYS A 26 8.00 -16.29 9.44
N ILE A 27 7.92 -15.16 8.73
CA ILE A 27 6.71 -14.31 8.75
C ILE A 27 5.52 -15.05 8.14
N ARG A 28 5.71 -15.73 7.00
CA ARG A 28 4.66 -16.56 6.39
C ARG A 28 4.14 -17.61 7.35
N LYS A 29 5.03 -18.37 8.00
CA LYS A 29 4.65 -19.39 8.98
C LYS A 29 3.85 -18.79 10.15
N ASN A 30 4.25 -17.63 10.67
CA ASN A 30 3.52 -16.95 11.73
C ASN A 30 2.10 -16.53 11.28
N ILE A 31 1.95 -16.09 10.05
CA ILE A 31 0.64 -15.77 9.47
C ILE A 31 -0.22 -17.03 9.35
N GLU A 32 0.32 -18.12 8.82
CA GLU A 32 -0.36 -19.41 8.69
C GLU A 32 -0.83 -19.94 10.06
N ILE A 33 0.05 -19.91 11.08
CA ILE A 33 -0.28 -20.32 12.45
C ILE A 33 -1.39 -19.45 13.06
N SER A 34 -1.44 -18.16 12.71
CA SER A 34 -2.48 -17.25 13.20
C SER A 34 -3.89 -17.55 12.68
N GLY A 35 -4.02 -18.38 11.64
CA GLY A 35 -5.27 -18.70 10.96
C GLY A 35 -5.93 -17.52 10.26
N LYS A 36 -5.23 -16.38 10.16
CA LYS A 36 -5.75 -15.15 9.53
C LYS A 36 -5.32 -15.06 8.07
N LYS A 37 -6.22 -14.68 7.22
CA LYS A 37 -5.88 -14.32 5.83
C LYS A 37 -5.18 -12.97 5.83
N THR A 38 -3.85 -12.98 5.86
CA THR A 38 -3.00 -11.80 5.82
C THR A 38 -2.17 -11.84 4.54
N GLU A 39 -2.17 -10.73 3.81
CA GLU A 39 -1.39 -10.55 2.59
C GLU A 39 -0.11 -9.76 2.92
N ILE A 40 1.01 -10.22 2.40
CA ILE A 40 2.30 -9.55 2.55
C ILE A 40 2.56 -8.72 1.30
N VAL A 41 2.78 -7.41 1.47
CA VAL A 41 3.29 -6.54 0.42
C VAL A 41 4.78 -6.31 0.66
N ALA A 42 5.62 -6.85 -0.21
CA ALA A 42 7.07 -6.69 -0.13
C ALA A 42 7.47 -5.29 -0.60
N ILE A 43 7.96 -4.46 0.32
CA ILE A 43 8.38 -3.08 0.00
C ILE A 43 9.77 -3.10 -0.64
N SER A 44 9.82 -2.81 -1.94
CA SER A 44 11.02 -2.86 -2.78
C SER A 44 11.68 -1.50 -3.05
N LYS A 45 11.18 -0.42 -2.43
CA LYS A 45 11.81 0.90 -2.54
C LYS A 45 13.25 0.87 -2.06
N ASN A 46 14.15 1.54 -2.79
CA ASN A 46 15.59 1.59 -2.54
C ASN A 46 16.30 0.21 -2.61
N HIS A 47 15.65 -0.81 -3.17
CA HIS A 47 16.28 -2.08 -3.51
C HIS A 47 16.59 -2.13 -5.01
N LEU A 48 17.61 -2.90 -5.36
CA LEU A 48 18.01 -3.12 -6.75
C LEU A 48 17.01 -4.01 -7.48
N LEU A 49 17.03 -3.96 -8.81
CA LEU A 49 16.20 -4.81 -9.67
C LEU A 49 16.46 -6.30 -9.38
N GLU A 50 17.73 -6.67 -9.21
CA GLU A 50 18.16 -8.04 -8.92
C GLU A 50 17.56 -8.59 -7.62
N ASP A 51 17.34 -7.74 -6.61
CA ASP A 51 16.68 -8.16 -5.36
C ASP A 51 15.19 -8.44 -5.58
N VAL A 52 14.55 -7.65 -6.43
CA VAL A 52 13.15 -7.86 -6.84
C VAL A 52 13.02 -9.17 -7.62
N GLU A 53 13.91 -9.41 -8.59
CA GLU A 53 13.91 -10.64 -9.38
C GLU A 53 14.13 -11.89 -8.53
N ARG A 54 15.05 -11.83 -7.55
CA ARG A 54 15.24 -12.91 -6.58
C ARG A 54 14.00 -13.18 -5.75
N ALA A 55 13.34 -12.10 -5.27
CA ALA A 55 12.10 -12.24 -4.52
C ALA A 55 11.00 -12.91 -5.37
N ILE A 56 10.88 -12.56 -6.65
CA ILE A 56 9.96 -13.20 -7.59
C ILE A 56 10.30 -14.69 -7.77
N LEU A 57 11.56 -15.04 -7.92
CA LEU A 57 12.01 -16.44 -8.00
C LEU A 57 11.68 -17.22 -6.73
N CYS A 58 11.63 -16.56 -5.57
CA CYS A 58 11.16 -17.14 -4.30
C CYS A 58 9.64 -17.19 -4.16
N GLY A 59 8.88 -16.83 -5.20
CA GLY A 59 7.43 -16.92 -5.24
C GLY A 59 6.68 -15.69 -4.71
N LEU A 60 7.34 -14.53 -4.55
CA LEU A 60 6.65 -13.30 -4.23
C LEU A 60 5.98 -12.72 -5.47
N GLU A 61 4.72 -12.35 -5.33
CA GLU A 61 3.92 -11.78 -6.42
C GLU A 61 3.43 -10.36 -6.11
N ILE A 62 3.55 -9.88 -4.86
CA ILE A 62 2.99 -8.60 -4.43
C ILE A 62 4.09 -7.69 -3.89
N PHE A 63 4.29 -6.57 -4.56
CA PHE A 63 5.33 -5.60 -4.25
C PHE A 63 4.75 -4.22 -3.95
N GLY A 64 5.47 -3.44 -3.15
CA GLY A 64 5.10 -2.07 -2.81
C GLY A 64 6.23 -1.09 -3.13
N GLU A 65 5.87 0.00 -3.80
CA GLU A 65 6.78 1.09 -4.14
C GLU A 65 6.24 2.44 -3.65
N ASN A 66 7.15 3.35 -3.39
CA ASN A 66 6.78 4.68 -2.92
C ASN A 66 6.78 5.74 -4.03
N LYS A 67 7.55 5.52 -5.10
CA LYS A 67 7.75 6.50 -6.18
C LYS A 67 7.46 5.87 -7.53
N VAL A 68 6.66 6.57 -8.33
CA VAL A 68 6.26 6.10 -9.68
C VAL A 68 7.48 5.88 -10.59
N GLN A 69 8.47 6.77 -10.55
CA GLN A 69 9.67 6.67 -11.38
C GLN A 69 10.50 5.42 -11.05
N GLU A 70 10.75 5.19 -9.75
CA GLU A 70 11.50 4.03 -9.27
C GLU A 70 10.75 2.73 -9.58
N ALA A 71 9.44 2.73 -9.38
CA ALA A 71 8.59 1.61 -9.75
C ALA A 71 8.65 1.31 -11.25
N LYS A 72 8.61 2.33 -12.10
CA LYS A 72 8.67 2.18 -13.55
C LYS A 72 9.97 1.49 -13.98
N SER A 73 11.12 1.97 -13.50
CA SER A 73 12.42 1.41 -13.87
C SER A 73 12.64 -0.05 -13.47
N LYS A 74 11.89 -0.54 -12.45
CA LYS A 74 12.00 -1.92 -11.98
C LYS A 74 10.91 -2.84 -12.53
N PHE A 75 9.67 -2.36 -12.60
CA PHE A 75 8.50 -3.22 -12.78
C PHE A 75 7.85 -3.15 -14.17
N GLU A 76 8.22 -2.21 -15.05
CA GLU A 76 7.60 -2.10 -16.38
C GLU A 76 7.78 -3.42 -17.16
N ASP A 77 9.02 -3.85 -17.36
CA ASP A 77 9.35 -5.09 -18.07
C ASP A 77 8.89 -6.35 -17.32
N ILE A 78 9.03 -6.34 -15.99
CA ILE A 78 8.59 -7.46 -15.14
C ILE A 78 7.09 -7.73 -15.32
N LYS A 79 6.26 -6.68 -15.27
CA LYS A 79 4.81 -6.82 -15.40
C LYS A 79 4.36 -7.14 -16.82
N GLU A 80 5.13 -6.78 -17.83
CA GLU A 80 4.87 -7.22 -19.21
C GLU A 80 5.04 -8.74 -19.35
N LYS A 81 6.11 -9.27 -18.78
CA LYS A 81 6.48 -10.70 -18.85
C LYS A 81 5.72 -11.57 -17.86
N ASN A 82 5.35 -11.04 -16.70
CA ASN A 82 4.68 -11.79 -15.63
C ASN A 82 3.43 -11.05 -15.14
N LYS A 83 2.26 -11.42 -15.65
CA LYS A 83 0.96 -10.82 -15.31
C LYS A 83 0.45 -11.15 -13.89
N LYS A 84 1.11 -12.06 -13.17
CA LYS A 84 0.77 -12.35 -11.77
C LYS A 84 1.29 -11.28 -10.80
N ILE A 85 2.32 -10.53 -11.20
CA ILE A 85 2.90 -9.50 -10.35
C ILE A 85 1.92 -8.37 -10.14
N LYS A 86 1.59 -8.12 -8.88
CA LYS A 86 0.78 -6.98 -8.40
C LYS A 86 1.68 -5.94 -7.78
N LEU A 87 1.47 -4.70 -8.19
CA LEU A 87 2.27 -3.59 -7.71
C LEU A 87 1.37 -2.59 -6.98
N HIS A 88 1.73 -2.32 -5.72
CA HIS A 88 1.04 -1.41 -4.83
C HIS A 88 1.80 -0.08 -4.69
N LEU A 89 1.13 1.05 -4.85
CA LEU A 89 1.68 2.36 -4.51
C LEU A 89 1.44 2.62 -3.03
N THR A 90 2.51 2.69 -2.25
CA THR A 90 2.47 2.87 -0.79
C THR A 90 3.02 4.22 -0.32
N GLY A 91 3.57 5.01 -1.23
CA GLY A 91 4.04 6.37 -0.97
C GLY A 91 3.11 7.45 -1.53
N PRO A 92 3.38 8.72 -1.22
CA PRO A 92 2.54 9.83 -1.66
C PRO A 92 2.57 9.97 -3.18
N LEU A 93 1.40 10.13 -3.80
CA LEU A 93 1.24 10.28 -5.24
C LEU A 93 1.13 11.76 -5.62
N GLN A 94 2.02 12.19 -6.51
CA GLN A 94 1.91 13.51 -7.15
C GLN A 94 0.86 13.45 -8.27
N THR A 95 0.00 14.47 -8.37
CA THR A 95 -1.09 14.51 -9.36
C THR A 95 -0.60 14.43 -10.81
N ASN A 96 0.53 15.05 -11.13
CA ASN A 96 1.13 14.98 -12.47
C ASN A 96 1.72 13.60 -12.84
N LYS A 97 1.71 12.64 -11.92
CA LYS A 97 2.19 11.26 -12.15
C LYS A 97 1.06 10.24 -12.26
N ILE A 98 -0.20 10.66 -12.10
CA ILE A 98 -1.36 9.75 -12.06
C ILE A 98 -1.46 8.91 -13.34
N ASN A 99 -1.28 9.47 -14.53
CA ASN A 99 -1.33 8.72 -15.77
C ASN A 99 -0.31 7.58 -15.84
N HIS A 100 0.91 7.81 -15.37
CA HIS A 100 1.93 6.76 -15.28
C HIS A 100 1.61 5.76 -14.18
N ALA A 101 1.12 6.25 -13.04
CA ALA A 101 0.76 5.40 -11.92
C ALA A 101 -0.39 4.44 -12.27
N LEU A 102 -1.43 4.90 -12.95
CA LEU A 102 -2.57 4.09 -13.37
C LEU A 102 -2.19 2.96 -14.34
N ARG A 103 -1.17 3.16 -15.16
CA ARG A 103 -0.67 2.11 -16.08
C ARG A 103 0.10 1.03 -15.34
N LEU A 104 0.82 1.39 -14.27
CA LEU A 104 1.79 0.53 -13.63
C LEU A 104 1.24 -0.16 -12.37
N PHE A 105 0.54 0.59 -11.51
CA PHE A 105 0.06 0.10 -10.22
C PHE A 105 -1.33 -0.52 -10.30
N ASP A 106 -1.55 -1.54 -9.48
CA ASP A 106 -2.83 -2.24 -9.35
C ASP A 106 -3.62 -1.73 -8.13
N VAL A 107 -2.89 -1.34 -7.06
CA VAL A 107 -3.47 -0.91 -5.79
C VAL A 107 -2.82 0.39 -5.32
N PHE A 108 -3.64 1.32 -4.83
CA PHE A 108 -3.21 2.62 -4.31
C PHE A 108 -3.54 2.73 -2.83
N HIS A 109 -2.52 2.87 -1.97
CA HIS A 109 -2.69 2.93 -0.52
C HIS A 109 -2.76 4.34 0.05
N THR A 110 -2.61 5.36 -0.77
CA THR A 110 -2.35 6.74 -0.35
C THR A 110 -3.42 7.73 -0.83
N LEU A 111 -4.69 7.30 -0.83
CA LEU A 111 -5.80 8.19 -1.15
C LEU A 111 -6.09 9.06 0.07
N ASP A 112 -5.70 10.33 0.02
CA ASP A 112 -5.67 11.20 1.20
C ASP A 112 -6.17 12.63 0.98
N ARG A 113 -6.58 13.00 -0.25
CA ARG A 113 -7.01 14.37 -0.56
C ARG A 113 -7.83 14.46 -1.84
N GLU A 114 -8.72 15.43 -1.89
CA GLU A 114 -9.63 15.66 -3.01
C GLU A 114 -8.92 15.85 -4.36
N LYS A 115 -7.77 16.54 -4.36
CA LYS A 115 -7.00 16.76 -5.59
C LYS A 115 -6.62 15.45 -6.31
N LEU A 116 -6.38 14.36 -5.56
CA LEU A 116 -6.15 13.03 -6.17
C LEU A 116 -7.44 12.46 -6.74
N LEU A 117 -8.56 12.57 -6.01
CA LEU A 117 -9.87 12.08 -6.47
C LEU A 117 -10.24 12.72 -7.81
N LYS A 118 -10.09 14.05 -7.90
CA LYS A 118 -10.35 14.82 -9.12
C LYS A 118 -9.49 14.36 -10.29
N GLU A 119 -8.22 14.03 -10.07
CA GLU A 119 -7.36 13.55 -11.15
C GLU A 119 -7.68 12.09 -11.53
N PHE A 120 -7.95 11.21 -10.55
CA PHE A 120 -8.37 9.85 -10.82
C PHE A 120 -9.71 9.77 -11.59
N SER A 121 -10.68 10.62 -11.26
CA SER A 121 -12.00 10.64 -11.92
C SER A 121 -11.97 10.97 -13.42
N LYS A 122 -10.86 11.50 -13.92
CA LYS A 122 -10.63 11.69 -15.36
C LYS A 122 -10.40 10.39 -16.14
N HIS A 123 -10.25 9.26 -15.43
CA HIS A 123 -9.92 7.95 -15.99
C HIS A 123 -10.88 6.84 -15.52
N PRO A 124 -12.20 6.98 -15.70
CA PRO A 124 -13.19 6.11 -15.07
C PRO A 124 -13.00 4.62 -15.41
N GLU A 125 -12.76 4.30 -16.68
CA GLU A 125 -12.58 2.92 -17.16
C GLU A 125 -11.33 2.23 -16.58
N ILE A 126 -10.31 3.02 -16.19
CA ILE A 126 -9.09 2.48 -15.61
C ILE A 126 -9.25 2.28 -14.12
N ILE A 127 -9.82 3.27 -13.41
CA ILE A 127 -9.98 3.22 -11.96
C ILE A 127 -10.92 2.11 -11.50
N GLU A 128 -11.91 1.72 -12.32
CA GLU A 128 -12.77 0.57 -12.03
C GLU A 128 -12.00 -0.75 -11.83
N LYS A 129 -10.83 -0.87 -12.46
CA LYS A 129 -9.95 -2.05 -12.40
C LYS A 129 -8.87 -1.93 -11.32
N LYS A 130 -8.86 -0.85 -10.55
CA LYS A 130 -7.88 -0.58 -9.50
C LYS A 130 -8.51 -0.71 -8.12
N SER A 131 -7.69 -0.98 -7.13
CA SER A 131 -8.10 -1.01 -5.72
C SER A 131 -7.51 0.18 -4.98
N PHE A 132 -8.29 0.75 -4.06
CA PHE A 132 -7.88 1.92 -3.30
C PHE A 132 -7.98 1.68 -1.79
N PHE A 133 -7.07 2.29 -1.05
CA PHE A 133 -7.13 2.44 0.40
C PHE A 133 -7.09 3.92 0.74
N VAL A 134 -7.93 4.34 1.66
CA VAL A 134 -7.86 5.69 2.22
C VAL A 134 -6.78 5.72 3.30
N GLN A 135 -5.81 6.61 3.15
CA GLN A 135 -4.76 6.79 4.14
C GLN A 135 -5.24 7.68 5.27
N LEU A 136 -5.14 7.16 6.52
CA LEU A 136 -5.45 7.90 7.73
C LEU A 136 -4.18 8.36 8.46
N ASN A 137 -4.17 9.60 8.90
CA ASN A 137 -3.20 10.17 9.80
C ASN A 137 -3.66 9.96 11.25
N THR A 138 -3.45 8.76 11.76
CA THR A 138 -3.90 8.35 13.10
C THR A 138 -3.10 8.98 14.24
N GLY A 139 -1.91 9.52 13.96
CA GLY A 139 -1.09 10.25 14.91
C GLY A 139 -1.35 11.76 14.95
N LYS A 140 -2.23 12.26 14.08
CA LYS A 140 -2.53 13.69 13.92
C LYS A 140 -1.29 14.58 13.73
N GLU A 141 -0.26 14.04 13.07
CA GLU A 141 0.99 14.75 12.77
C GLU A 141 0.78 15.65 11.54
N ILE A 142 0.81 16.98 11.71
CA ILE A 142 0.52 17.98 10.65
C ILE A 142 1.41 17.80 9.40
N THR A 143 2.62 17.31 9.57
CA THR A 143 3.59 17.11 8.48
C THR A 143 3.42 15.81 7.71
N LYS A 144 2.53 14.91 8.16
CA LYS A 144 2.30 13.61 7.53
C LYS A 144 1.05 13.60 6.66
N SER A 145 1.12 12.82 5.58
CA SER A 145 -0.02 12.54 4.71
C SER A 145 -1.11 11.71 5.41
N GLY A 146 -2.30 11.77 4.88
CA GLY A 146 -3.48 11.08 5.39
C GLY A 146 -4.52 12.05 5.95
N ILE A 147 -5.78 11.70 5.81
CA ILE A 147 -6.90 12.44 6.42
C ILE A 147 -7.02 12.09 7.90
N PHE A 148 -7.58 12.96 8.69
CA PHE A 148 -7.85 12.65 10.09
C PHE A 148 -9.01 11.65 10.23
N PRO A 149 -9.01 10.77 11.26
CA PRO A 149 -10.07 9.80 11.45
C PRO A 149 -11.48 10.38 11.50
N GLU A 150 -11.64 11.57 12.05
CA GLU A 150 -12.91 12.31 12.15
C GLU A 150 -13.47 12.74 10.78
N ASP A 151 -12.62 12.95 9.79
CA ASP A 151 -12.98 13.38 8.44
C ASP A 151 -13.33 12.22 7.51
N LEU A 152 -13.12 10.97 7.95
CA LEU A 152 -13.25 9.77 7.11
C LEU A 152 -14.62 9.66 6.43
N LYS A 153 -15.71 9.91 7.17
CA LYS A 153 -17.08 9.81 6.63
C LYS A 153 -17.28 10.76 5.45
N GLY A 154 -16.88 12.00 5.61
CA GLY A 154 -16.97 13.01 4.54
C GLY A 154 -16.09 12.66 3.35
N PHE A 155 -14.88 12.17 3.61
CA PHE A 155 -13.97 11.80 2.54
C PHE A 155 -14.44 10.57 1.75
N LEU A 156 -15.03 9.57 2.39
CA LEU A 156 -15.64 8.43 1.69
C LEU A 156 -16.81 8.84 0.80
N ALA A 157 -17.67 9.76 1.27
CA ALA A 157 -18.72 10.34 0.46
C ALA A 157 -18.16 11.10 -0.75
N LEU A 158 -17.07 11.84 -0.56
CA LEU A 158 -16.36 12.54 -1.62
C LEU A 158 -15.74 11.56 -2.63
N CYS A 159 -15.12 10.46 -2.19
CA CYS A 159 -14.63 9.42 -3.09
C CYS A 159 -15.74 8.90 -4.01
N LYS A 160 -16.91 8.60 -3.43
CA LYS A 160 -18.05 8.13 -4.19
C LYS A 160 -18.55 9.16 -5.21
N SER A 161 -18.58 10.46 -4.87
CA SER A 161 -18.98 11.52 -5.80
C SER A 161 -18.04 11.69 -6.98
N TYR A 162 -16.76 11.32 -6.82
CA TYR A 162 -15.78 11.26 -7.91
C TYR A 162 -15.72 9.91 -8.63
N GLY A 163 -16.67 8.99 -8.36
CA GLY A 163 -16.73 7.68 -9.02
C GLY A 163 -15.71 6.65 -8.52
N ILE A 164 -15.04 6.91 -7.40
CA ILE A 164 -14.10 5.95 -6.79
C ILE A 164 -14.87 5.08 -5.81
N ASN A 165 -15.38 3.93 -6.29
CA ASN A 165 -16.26 3.03 -5.54
C ASN A 165 -15.55 1.80 -4.98
N ASN A 166 -14.35 1.48 -5.45
CA ASN A 166 -13.58 0.29 -5.13
C ASN A 166 -12.56 0.55 -4.00
N ILE A 167 -13.03 1.15 -2.90
CA ILE A 167 -12.23 1.34 -1.69
C ILE A 167 -12.24 0.03 -0.89
N GLU A 168 -11.11 -0.67 -0.87
CA GLU A 168 -10.97 -1.94 -0.15
C GLU A 168 -10.81 -1.77 1.36
N GLY A 169 -10.30 -0.64 1.80
CA GLY A 169 -10.06 -0.44 3.21
C GLY A 169 -9.36 0.86 3.58
N LEU A 170 -8.80 0.86 4.77
CA LEU A 170 -8.06 1.97 5.35
C LEU A 170 -6.60 1.62 5.52
N MET A 171 -5.72 2.58 5.34
CA MET A 171 -4.28 2.43 5.52
C MET A 171 -3.75 3.41 6.58
N CYS A 172 -2.79 2.99 7.40
CA CYS A 172 -2.01 3.90 8.22
C CYS A 172 -0.54 3.53 8.31
N ILE A 173 0.28 4.54 8.57
CA ILE A 173 1.66 4.42 9.03
C ILE A 173 1.71 5.07 10.41
N PRO A 174 1.86 4.29 11.48
CA PRO A 174 1.91 4.83 12.84
C PRO A 174 3.07 5.82 13.05
N PRO A 175 2.96 6.75 14.00
CA PRO A 175 4.10 7.54 14.47
C PRO A 175 5.21 6.65 15.01
N ILE A 176 6.47 7.05 14.79
CA ILE A 176 7.64 6.27 15.23
C ILE A 176 7.71 6.18 16.77
N ASN A 177 7.26 7.24 17.45
CA ASN A 177 7.39 7.37 18.90
C ASN A 177 6.16 6.90 19.67
N GLU A 178 5.18 6.29 18.99
CA GLU A 178 3.98 5.75 19.62
C GLU A 178 3.86 4.22 19.41
N SER A 179 3.13 3.57 20.32
CA SER A 179 2.84 2.13 20.16
C SER A 179 2.00 1.88 18.90
N PRO A 180 2.47 1.09 17.95
CA PRO A 180 1.72 0.78 16.72
C PRO A 180 0.36 0.14 17.01
N LYS A 181 0.23 -0.60 18.10
CA LYS A 181 -1.00 -1.31 18.50
C LYS A 181 -2.21 -0.39 18.60
N LYS A 182 -2.04 0.80 19.19
CA LYS A 182 -3.10 1.82 19.31
C LYS A 182 -3.65 2.22 17.92
N HIS A 183 -2.75 2.50 16.99
CA HIS A 183 -3.11 2.93 15.64
C HIS A 183 -3.76 1.81 14.85
N PHE A 184 -3.28 0.58 15.00
CA PHE A 184 -3.89 -0.60 14.37
C PHE A 184 -5.30 -0.88 14.89
N GLN A 185 -5.56 -0.64 16.19
CA GLN A 185 -6.90 -0.74 16.76
C GLN A 185 -7.85 0.31 16.17
N ILE A 186 -7.39 1.56 16.01
CA ILE A 186 -8.17 2.63 15.37
C ILE A 186 -8.56 2.22 13.95
N ILE A 187 -7.58 1.84 13.13
CA ILE A 187 -7.81 1.40 11.74
C ILE A 187 -8.77 0.22 11.69
N SER A 188 -8.56 -0.79 12.52
CA SER A 188 -9.41 -1.99 12.53
C SER A 188 -10.86 -1.66 12.94
N LYS A 189 -11.05 -0.76 13.90
CA LYS A 189 -12.36 -0.29 14.33
C LYS A 189 -13.07 0.44 13.20
N LEU A 190 -12.42 1.45 12.61
CA LEU A 190 -13.00 2.25 11.54
C LEU A 190 -13.28 1.42 10.28
N THR A 191 -12.39 0.50 9.91
CA THR A 191 -12.61 -0.41 8.77
C THR A 191 -13.89 -1.23 8.97
N LYS A 192 -14.17 -1.69 10.20
CA LYS A 192 -15.42 -2.41 10.52
C LYS A 192 -16.64 -1.50 10.51
N GLU A 193 -16.52 -0.33 11.13
CA GLU A 193 -17.60 0.66 11.29
C GLU A 193 -18.13 1.12 9.91
N PHE A 194 -17.22 1.36 8.97
CA PHE A 194 -17.57 1.78 7.62
C PHE A 194 -17.81 0.63 6.63
N GLY A 195 -17.86 -0.62 7.11
CA GLY A 195 -18.12 -1.79 6.26
C GLY A 195 -17.06 -2.08 5.20
N LEU A 196 -15.83 -1.57 5.38
CA LEU A 196 -14.72 -1.77 4.47
C LEU A 196 -14.08 -3.15 4.65
N GLY A 197 -13.44 -3.66 3.59
CA GLY A 197 -12.95 -5.03 3.54
C GLY A 197 -11.80 -5.33 4.49
N ARG A 198 -10.72 -4.55 4.45
CA ARG A 198 -9.47 -4.88 5.16
C ARG A 198 -8.63 -3.65 5.54
N PRO A 199 -7.92 -3.69 6.67
CA PRO A 199 -6.91 -2.70 6.99
C PRO A 199 -5.60 -2.99 6.26
N SER A 200 -4.87 -1.93 5.92
CA SER A 200 -3.50 -1.95 5.42
C SER A 200 -2.60 -1.23 6.41
N ILE A 201 -1.52 -1.89 6.83
CA ILE A 201 -0.68 -1.41 7.91
C ILE A 201 0.77 -1.34 7.43
N GLY A 202 1.35 -0.15 7.47
CA GLY A 202 2.76 0.10 7.19
C GLY A 202 3.55 0.44 8.47
N MET A 203 4.81 0.06 8.53
CA MET A 203 5.75 0.47 9.57
C MET A 203 7.02 1.06 8.96
#